data_7b226e68521565e647f2d8afabd9cd7d
#
_entry.id   7b226e68521565e647f2d8afabd9cd7d
#
_cell.length_a   1.000
_cell.length_b   1.000
_cell.length_c   1.000
_cell.angle_alpha   90.00
_cell.angle_beta   90.00
_cell.angle_gamma   90.00
#
_symmetry.space_group_name_H-M   'P 1'
#
loop_
_entity.id
_entity.type
_entity.pdbx_description
1 polymer ?
#
loop_
_entity_poly.entity_id
_entity_poly.type
_entity_poly.pdbx_seq_one_letter_code
_entity_poly.pdbx_strand_id
1 'polypeptide(L)'
;MTTSPVPMAKKRISESTIHRLSMYYRALSLLQKENYETVSSKELAKREKLTPAQVRKDLSFFGSFGTRGLGYPVAELKRQISSILGLDRSWRVALVGVGNIGSALVSYKEFAKQGFQIVKLFDNDQRKIGSNHKGIVVSDMRNLETELRDAKIEMVVLAVPATVAQYIVDDVIRGGIKAILNFAPINLRVPEDVYLRNENMSMELEFLSFALVNNHPQKRTK
;
A
#
# COMPACT_ATOMS: atom_id res chain seq x y z
N MET A 1 -23.71 28.39 -25.87
CA MET A 1 -22.38 27.81 -26.16
C MET A 1 -21.73 27.48 -24.84
N THR A 2 -21.88 26.24 -24.37
CA THR A 2 -21.32 25.74 -23.12
C THR A 2 -19.95 25.14 -23.41
N THR A 3 -18.91 25.84 -23.02
CA THR A 3 -17.54 25.34 -23.09
C THR A 3 -17.34 24.25 -22.04
N SER A 4 -17.22 22.99 -22.52
CA SER A 4 -16.79 21.89 -21.67
C SER A 4 -15.39 22.16 -21.13
N PRO A 5 -15.12 21.92 -19.82
CA PRO A 5 -13.77 22.10 -19.28
C PRO A 5 -12.82 21.09 -19.91
N VAL A 6 -11.73 21.57 -20.48
CA VAL A 6 -10.61 20.77 -20.96
C VAL A 6 -10.07 19.94 -19.77
N PRO A 7 -9.93 18.62 -19.87
CA PRO A 7 -9.38 17.83 -18.79
C PRO A 7 -7.93 18.23 -18.59
N MET A 8 -7.61 18.86 -17.45
CA MET A 8 -6.23 19.09 -17.04
C MET A 8 -5.50 17.73 -17.03
N ALA A 9 -4.45 17.61 -17.83
CA ALA A 9 -3.58 16.44 -17.82
C ALA A 9 -3.15 16.19 -16.37
N LYS A 10 -3.61 15.06 -15.78
CA LYS A 10 -3.23 14.67 -14.42
C LYS A 10 -1.71 14.57 -14.38
N LYS A 11 -1.05 15.52 -13.73
CA LYS A 11 0.39 15.47 -13.48
C LYS A 11 0.72 14.10 -12.89
N ARG A 12 1.54 13.32 -13.58
CA ARG A 12 1.91 11.96 -13.14
C ARG A 12 2.67 12.07 -11.83
N ILE A 13 2.03 11.66 -10.73
CA ILE A 13 2.62 11.70 -9.39
C ILE A 13 3.60 10.52 -9.29
N SER A 14 4.84 10.80 -8.85
CA SER A 14 5.86 9.74 -8.72
C SER A 14 5.54 8.80 -7.56
N GLU A 15 5.92 7.53 -7.69
CA GLU A 15 5.78 6.54 -6.61
C GLU A 15 6.47 7.00 -5.32
N SER A 16 7.63 7.64 -5.42
CA SER A 16 8.34 8.20 -4.27
C SER A 16 7.53 9.28 -3.55
N THR A 17 6.74 10.07 -4.28
CA THR A 17 5.81 11.05 -3.67
C THR A 17 4.70 10.34 -2.91
N ILE A 18 4.09 9.31 -3.51
CA ILE A 18 3.04 8.51 -2.84
C ILE A 18 3.59 7.84 -1.57
N HIS A 19 4.79 7.27 -1.64
CA HIS A 19 5.46 6.69 -0.47
C HIS A 19 5.65 7.73 0.65
N ARG A 20 6.14 8.94 0.32
CA ARG A 20 6.28 10.01 1.33
C ARG A 20 4.95 10.48 1.90
N LEU A 21 3.88 10.52 1.11
CA LEU A 21 2.54 10.81 1.66
C LEU A 21 2.13 9.78 2.71
N SER A 22 2.43 8.49 2.49
CA SER A 22 2.19 7.45 3.50
C SER A 22 3.02 7.65 4.77
N MET A 23 4.27 8.13 4.64
CA MET A 23 5.10 8.53 5.79
C MET A 23 4.48 9.72 6.53
N TYR A 24 4.06 10.77 5.80
CA TYR A 24 3.39 11.95 6.41
C TYR A 24 2.11 11.57 7.14
N TYR A 25 1.29 10.69 6.57
CA TYR A 25 0.08 10.20 7.23
C TYR A 25 0.37 9.54 8.58
N ARG A 26 1.42 8.71 8.66
CA ARG A 26 1.85 8.06 9.91
C ARG A 26 2.38 9.07 10.93
N ALA A 27 3.24 10.02 10.50
CA ALA A 27 3.74 11.09 11.35
C ALA A 27 2.61 11.94 11.91
N LEU A 28 1.64 12.34 11.07
CA LEU A 28 0.46 13.10 11.49
C LEU A 28 -0.43 12.30 12.44
N SER A 29 -0.52 10.99 12.26
CA SER A 29 -1.27 10.12 13.18
C SER A 29 -0.64 10.06 14.57
N LEU A 30 0.69 10.12 14.66
CA LEU A 30 1.41 10.23 15.93
C LEU A 30 1.23 11.61 16.55
N LEU A 31 1.42 12.68 15.77
CA LEU A 31 1.22 14.05 16.23
C LEU A 31 -0.18 14.29 16.78
N GLN A 32 -1.21 13.71 16.12
CA GLN A 32 -2.59 13.81 16.60
C GLN A 32 -2.79 13.10 17.94
N LYS A 33 -2.14 11.95 18.18
CA LYS A 33 -2.16 11.26 19.47
C LYS A 33 -1.41 12.03 20.57
N GLU A 34 -0.38 12.81 20.16
CA GLU A 34 0.38 13.70 21.02
C GLU A 34 -0.33 15.05 21.25
N ASN A 35 -1.57 15.24 20.73
CA ASN A 35 -2.40 16.45 20.82
C ASN A 35 -1.78 17.70 20.17
N TYR A 36 -0.97 17.53 19.13
CA TYR A 36 -0.49 18.67 18.34
C TYR A 36 -1.64 19.21 17.48
N GLU A 37 -1.90 20.50 17.57
CA GLU A 37 -2.92 21.18 16.74
C GLU A 37 -2.37 21.53 15.35
N THR A 38 -1.12 21.98 15.29
CA THR A 38 -0.45 22.40 14.04
C THR A 38 0.94 21.78 13.93
N VAL A 39 1.42 21.62 12.68
CA VAL A 39 2.78 21.17 12.37
C VAL A 39 3.37 22.00 11.24
N SER A 40 4.62 22.37 11.35
CA SER A 40 5.35 23.06 10.27
C SER A 40 5.94 22.06 9.28
N SER A 41 6.19 22.50 8.02
CA SER A 41 6.95 21.68 7.06
C SER A 41 8.35 21.32 7.58
N LYS A 42 8.96 22.17 8.43
CA LYS A 42 10.27 21.92 9.04
C LYS A 42 10.21 20.76 10.04
N GLU A 43 9.19 20.74 10.86
CA GLU A 43 8.98 19.72 11.88
C GLU A 43 8.61 18.36 11.24
N LEU A 44 7.69 18.37 10.27
CA LEU A 44 7.32 17.16 9.52
C LEU A 44 8.54 16.57 8.76
N ALA A 45 9.32 17.45 8.12
CA ALA A 45 10.56 17.06 7.43
C ALA A 45 11.59 16.44 8.39
N LYS A 46 11.76 17.01 9.60
CA LYS A 46 12.68 16.48 10.60
C LYS A 46 12.31 15.06 11.04
N ARG A 47 11.01 14.81 11.27
CA ARG A 47 10.51 13.47 11.65
C ARG A 47 10.78 12.42 10.58
N GLU A 48 10.66 12.79 9.31
CA GLU A 48 10.79 11.88 8.17
C GLU A 48 12.17 11.93 7.49
N LYS A 49 13.15 12.62 8.07
CA LYS A 49 14.51 12.80 7.51
C LYS A 49 14.50 13.38 6.09
N LEU A 50 13.61 14.31 5.83
CA LEU A 50 13.43 15.03 4.56
C LEU A 50 13.83 16.50 4.69
N THR A 51 13.74 17.24 3.57
CA THR A 51 13.86 18.69 3.59
C THR A 51 12.48 19.36 3.66
N PRO A 52 12.35 20.54 4.30
CA PRO A 52 11.09 21.30 4.30
C PRO A 52 10.61 21.65 2.89
N ALA A 53 11.54 21.87 1.95
CA ALA A 53 11.23 22.13 0.55
C ALA A 53 10.56 20.91 -0.11
N GLN A 54 11.05 19.70 0.17
CA GLN A 54 10.45 18.46 -0.33
C GLN A 54 9.03 18.27 0.19
N VAL A 55 8.79 18.47 1.49
CA VAL A 55 7.45 18.38 2.08
C VAL A 55 6.48 19.36 1.40
N ARG A 56 6.89 20.63 1.25
CA ARG A 56 6.06 21.63 0.55
C ARG A 56 5.79 21.27 -0.91
N LYS A 57 6.80 20.76 -1.63
CA LYS A 57 6.67 20.31 -3.01
C LYS A 57 5.68 19.16 -3.13
N ASP A 58 5.82 18.14 -2.29
CA ASP A 58 4.93 16.96 -2.32
C ASP A 58 3.48 17.36 -2.05
N LEU A 59 3.24 18.17 -1.02
CA LEU A 59 1.90 18.65 -0.69
C LEU A 59 1.32 19.53 -1.82
N SER A 60 2.11 20.38 -2.45
CA SER A 60 1.65 21.28 -3.53
C SER A 60 1.09 20.55 -4.77
N PHE A 61 1.36 19.25 -4.95
CA PHE A 61 0.75 18.48 -6.03
C PHE A 61 -0.76 18.28 -5.85
N PHE A 62 -1.25 18.38 -4.62
CA PHE A 62 -2.63 18.04 -4.25
C PHE A 62 -3.44 19.25 -3.81
N GLY A 63 -2.86 20.44 -3.85
CA GLY A 63 -3.55 21.69 -3.51
C GLY A 63 -2.78 22.55 -2.52
N SER A 64 -3.49 23.54 -1.97
CA SER A 64 -2.95 24.43 -0.94
C SER A 64 -3.33 23.89 0.44
N PHE A 65 -2.33 23.57 1.24
CA PHE A 65 -2.49 23.07 2.60
C PHE A 65 -1.94 24.12 3.58
N GLY A 66 -2.71 24.39 4.63
CA GLY A 66 -2.30 25.28 5.70
C GLY A 66 -2.20 26.76 5.32
N THR A 67 -1.74 27.57 6.27
CA THR A 67 -1.57 29.01 6.11
C THR A 67 -0.08 29.37 6.24
N ARG A 68 0.38 30.24 5.38
CA ARG A 68 1.78 30.72 5.41
C ARG A 68 2.11 31.32 6.78
N GLY A 69 3.15 30.80 7.43
CA GLY A 69 3.58 31.24 8.76
C GLY A 69 2.93 30.47 9.93
N LEU A 70 1.75 29.87 9.76
CA LEU A 70 1.04 29.12 10.81
C LEU A 70 1.25 27.60 10.74
N GLY A 71 1.73 27.08 9.60
CA GLY A 71 1.89 25.65 9.37
C GLY A 71 0.60 24.97 8.91
N TYR A 72 0.49 23.68 9.17
CA TYR A 72 -0.62 22.81 8.74
C TYR A 72 -1.41 22.36 9.97
N PRO A 73 -2.74 22.54 10.01
CA PRO A 73 -3.58 21.90 11.02
C PRO A 73 -3.45 20.38 10.90
N VAL A 74 -3.01 19.71 11.97
CA VAL A 74 -2.65 18.26 11.96
C VAL A 74 -3.83 17.40 11.54
N ALA A 75 -5.00 17.60 12.14
CA ALA A 75 -6.20 16.81 11.85
C ALA A 75 -6.66 16.98 10.40
N GLU A 76 -6.64 18.22 9.88
CA GLU A 76 -7.09 18.52 8.53
C GLU A 76 -6.10 17.98 7.48
N LEU A 77 -4.79 18.21 7.65
CA LEU A 77 -3.79 17.67 6.73
C LEU A 77 -3.83 16.14 6.70
N LYS A 78 -3.97 15.49 7.86
CA LYS A 78 -4.12 14.04 7.95
C LYS A 78 -5.34 13.55 7.17
N ARG A 79 -6.50 14.20 7.35
CA ARG A 79 -7.75 13.84 6.64
C ARG A 79 -7.58 13.95 5.13
N GLN A 80 -6.96 15.03 4.65
CA GLN A 80 -6.72 15.26 3.22
C GLN A 80 -5.76 14.23 2.64
N ILE A 81 -4.64 13.92 3.33
CA ILE A 81 -3.71 12.86 2.90
C ILE A 81 -4.39 11.49 2.91
N SER A 82 -5.23 11.20 3.92
CA SER A 82 -6.02 9.97 3.98
C SER A 82 -6.88 9.79 2.73
N SER A 83 -7.58 10.84 2.31
CA SER A 83 -8.42 10.82 1.10
C SER A 83 -7.59 10.66 -0.18
N ILE A 84 -6.45 11.35 -0.28
CA ILE A 84 -5.53 11.20 -1.42
C ILE A 84 -5.02 9.75 -1.55
N LEU A 85 -4.72 9.11 -0.42
CA LEU A 85 -4.24 7.72 -0.38
C LEU A 85 -5.37 6.68 -0.45
N GLY A 86 -6.64 7.10 -0.44
CA GLY A 86 -7.79 6.21 -0.42
C GLY A 86 -7.95 5.44 0.89
N LEU A 87 -7.47 5.99 2.01
CA LEU A 87 -7.57 5.40 3.36
C LEU A 87 -8.83 5.83 4.12
N ASP A 88 -9.70 6.61 3.50
CA ASP A 88 -10.98 7.08 4.01
C ASP A 88 -12.14 6.12 3.68
N ARG A 89 -11.84 4.96 3.08
CA ARG A 89 -12.79 3.88 2.74
C ARG A 89 -12.21 2.51 3.10
N SER A 90 -13.06 1.51 3.09
CA SER A 90 -12.64 0.12 3.20
C SER A 90 -12.42 -0.51 1.83
N TRP A 91 -11.34 -1.27 1.71
CA TRP A 91 -10.96 -2.03 0.54
C TRP A 91 -11.15 -3.52 0.79
N ARG A 92 -11.83 -4.21 -0.10
CA ARG A 92 -12.02 -5.65 -0.02
C ARG A 92 -10.83 -6.37 -0.65
N VAL A 93 -10.11 -7.12 0.17
CA VAL A 93 -8.86 -7.78 -0.23
C VAL A 93 -9.06 -9.29 -0.19
N ALA A 94 -8.56 -9.99 -1.22
CA ALA A 94 -8.36 -11.42 -1.15
C ALA A 94 -6.87 -11.74 -0.97
N LEU A 95 -6.58 -12.83 -0.26
CA LEU A 95 -5.23 -13.34 -0.11
C LEU A 95 -5.15 -14.72 -0.75
N VAL A 96 -4.17 -14.91 -1.62
CA VAL A 96 -3.92 -16.17 -2.35
C VAL A 96 -2.61 -16.78 -1.83
N GLY A 97 -2.71 -18.00 -1.32
CA GLY A 97 -1.61 -18.72 -0.68
C GLY A 97 -1.60 -18.55 0.85
N VAL A 98 -2.19 -19.51 1.57
CA VAL A 98 -2.24 -19.53 3.05
C VAL A 98 -1.07 -20.38 3.59
N GLY A 99 0.15 -20.05 3.13
CA GLY A 99 1.42 -20.55 3.68
C GLY A 99 1.87 -19.70 4.88
N ASN A 100 3.15 -19.80 5.24
CA ASN A 100 3.71 -19.08 6.39
C ASN A 100 3.52 -17.54 6.24
N ILE A 101 3.88 -16.98 5.09
CA ILE A 101 3.73 -15.54 4.81
C ILE A 101 2.25 -15.17 4.78
N GLY A 102 1.42 -15.90 4.02
CA GLY A 102 0.00 -15.61 3.92
C GLY A 102 -0.72 -15.65 5.25
N SER A 103 -0.48 -16.66 6.08
CA SER A 103 -1.06 -16.79 7.43
C SER A 103 -0.65 -15.62 8.35
N ALA A 104 0.61 -15.19 8.27
CA ALA A 104 1.09 -14.01 8.99
C ALA A 104 0.37 -12.74 8.55
N LEU A 105 0.18 -12.55 7.24
CA LEU A 105 -0.51 -11.38 6.67
C LEU A 105 -2.00 -11.35 7.04
N VAL A 106 -2.70 -12.49 7.09
CA VAL A 106 -4.08 -12.58 7.59
C VAL A 106 -4.19 -12.10 9.04
N SER A 107 -3.15 -12.36 9.82
CA SER A 107 -3.09 -11.96 11.24
C SER A 107 -2.62 -10.53 11.47
N TYR A 108 -2.19 -9.82 10.43
CA TYR A 108 -1.59 -8.49 10.53
C TYR A 108 -2.65 -7.41 10.69
N LYS A 109 -2.89 -7.02 11.95
CA LYS A 109 -3.96 -6.10 12.35
C LYS A 109 -3.87 -4.69 11.72
N GLU A 110 -2.69 -4.26 11.29
CA GLU A 110 -2.52 -2.93 10.70
C GLU A 110 -3.24 -2.78 9.37
N PHE A 111 -3.42 -3.87 8.60
CA PHE A 111 -4.22 -3.82 7.36
C PHE A 111 -5.64 -3.36 7.66
N ALA A 112 -6.32 -4.01 8.59
CA ALA A 112 -7.69 -3.66 8.96
C ALA A 112 -7.81 -2.25 9.54
N LYS A 113 -6.84 -1.80 10.35
CA LYS A 113 -6.82 -0.44 10.90
C LYS A 113 -6.71 0.64 9.83
N GLN A 114 -6.10 0.32 8.68
CA GLN A 114 -5.94 1.22 7.54
C GLN A 114 -7.02 1.03 6.47
N GLY A 115 -8.08 0.28 6.76
CA GLY A 115 -9.20 0.06 5.85
C GLY A 115 -9.04 -1.12 4.88
N PHE A 116 -7.94 -1.89 4.93
CA PHE A 116 -7.75 -3.07 4.08
C PHE A 116 -8.32 -4.32 4.77
N GLN A 117 -9.48 -4.77 4.31
CA GLN A 117 -10.19 -5.92 4.89
C GLN A 117 -9.92 -7.18 4.08
N ILE A 118 -9.13 -8.12 4.62
CA ILE A 118 -9.01 -9.45 4.01
C ILE A 118 -10.32 -10.19 4.26
N VAL A 119 -11.06 -10.47 3.20
CA VAL A 119 -12.41 -11.07 3.25
C VAL A 119 -12.50 -12.42 2.54
N LYS A 120 -11.47 -12.80 1.80
CA LYS A 120 -11.36 -14.09 1.10
C LYS A 120 -9.94 -14.62 1.19
N LEU A 121 -9.84 -15.95 1.34
CA LEU A 121 -8.58 -16.69 1.35
C LEU A 121 -8.68 -17.82 0.32
N PHE A 122 -7.58 -18.05 -0.40
CA PHE A 122 -7.49 -19.11 -1.40
C PHE A 122 -6.20 -19.92 -1.19
N ASP A 123 -6.31 -21.23 -1.32
CA ASP A 123 -5.16 -22.15 -1.34
C ASP A 123 -5.49 -23.36 -2.23
N ASN A 124 -4.47 -24.07 -2.72
CA ASN A 124 -4.64 -25.30 -3.47
C ASN A 124 -4.44 -26.57 -2.62
N ASP A 125 -3.97 -26.44 -1.37
CA ASP A 125 -3.77 -27.56 -0.46
C ASP A 125 -5.11 -28.02 0.10
N GLN A 126 -5.51 -29.26 -0.27
CA GLN A 126 -6.77 -29.89 0.16
C GLN A 126 -6.92 -29.95 1.69
N ARG A 127 -5.81 -29.98 2.45
CA ARG A 127 -5.82 -29.98 3.91
C ARG A 127 -6.19 -28.64 4.51
N LYS A 128 -6.05 -27.55 3.74
CA LYS A 128 -6.36 -26.18 4.17
C LYS A 128 -7.73 -25.71 3.68
N ILE A 129 -8.16 -26.19 2.51
CA ILE A 129 -9.47 -25.85 1.94
C ILE A 129 -10.58 -26.20 2.95
N GLY A 130 -11.49 -25.25 3.18
CA GLY A 130 -12.55 -25.37 4.19
C GLY A 130 -12.11 -25.06 5.63
N SER A 131 -10.80 -24.93 5.90
CA SER A 131 -10.32 -24.52 7.23
C SER A 131 -10.61 -23.04 7.50
N ASN A 132 -10.72 -22.67 8.78
CA ASN A 132 -11.01 -21.31 9.20
C ASN A 132 -9.72 -20.61 9.70
N HIS A 133 -9.38 -19.47 9.08
CA HIS A 133 -8.29 -18.60 9.50
C HIS A 133 -8.86 -17.24 9.90
N LYS A 134 -8.88 -16.95 11.20
CA LYS A 134 -9.37 -15.67 11.76
C LYS A 134 -10.81 -15.33 11.33
N GLY A 135 -11.68 -16.32 11.23
CA GLY A 135 -13.07 -16.13 10.82
C GLY A 135 -13.31 -16.20 9.31
N ILE A 136 -12.26 -16.40 8.50
CA ILE A 136 -12.36 -16.47 7.04
C ILE A 136 -12.08 -17.93 6.62
N VAL A 137 -13.00 -18.50 5.87
CA VAL A 137 -12.85 -19.87 5.32
C VAL A 137 -11.95 -19.82 4.10
N VAL A 138 -11.00 -20.77 4.01
CA VAL A 138 -10.13 -20.94 2.85
C VAL A 138 -10.90 -21.58 1.71
N SER A 139 -11.01 -20.88 0.58
CA SER A 139 -11.63 -21.37 -0.66
C SER A 139 -10.63 -22.11 -1.53
N ASP A 140 -11.15 -22.99 -2.37
CA ASP A 140 -10.37 -23.70 -3.38
C ASP A 140 -9.97 -22.74 -4.53
N MET A 141 -8.73 -22.85 -5.00
CA MET A 141 -8.22 -22.08 -6.14
C MET A 141 -9.05 -22.26 -7.42
N ARG A 142 -9.73 -23.39 -7.59
CA ARG A 142 -10.63 -23.65 -8.73
C ARG A 142 -11.78 -22.65 -8.84
N ASN A 143 -12.16 -22.03 -7.74
CA ASN A 143 -13.24 -21.06 -7.67
C ASN A 143 -12.73 -19.59 -7.71
N LEU A 144 -11.42 -19.39 -7.88
CA LEU A 144 -10.78 -18.07 -7.71
C LEU A 144 -11.49 -16.97 -8.50
N GLU A 145 -11.59 -17.10 -9.83
CA GLU A 145 -12.15 -16.06 -10.69
C GLU A 145 -13.59 -15.68 -10.34
N THR A 146 -14.42 -16.70 -10.06
CA THR A 146 -15.84 -16.50 -9.72
C THR A 146 -15.96 -15.82 -8.36
N GLU A 147 -15.29 -16.35 -7.33
CA GLU A 147 -15.38 -15.79 -5.97
C GLU A 147 -14.76 -14.41 -5.84
N LEU A 148 -13.74 -14.06 -6.65
CA LEU A 148 -13.21 -12.70 -6.71
C LEU A 148 -14.28 -11.70 -7.17
N ARG A 149 -15.06 -12.05 -8.20
CA ARG A 149 -16.15 -11.21 -8.72
C ARG A 149 -17.32 -11.13 -7.74
N ASP A 150 -17.81 -12.28 -7.28
CA ASP A 150 -18.98 -12.35 -6.40
C ASP A 150 -18.75 -11.62 -5.08
N ALA A 151 -17.55 -11.76 -4.51
CA ALA A 151 -17.16 -11.06 -3.30
C ALA A 151 -16.74 -9.60 -3.55
N LYS A 152 -16.80 -9.10 -4.79
CA LYS A 152 -16.40 -7.72 -5.18
C LYS A 152 -15.02 -7.37 -4.64
N ILE A 153 -14.06 -8.25 -4.86
CA ILE A 153 -12.67 -8.03 -4.43
C ILE A 153 -12.05 -6.92 -5.28
N GLU A 154 -11.33 -6.02 -4.64
CA GLU A 154 -10.71 -4.86 -5.26
C GLU A 154 -9.18 -5.00 -5.36
N MET A 155 -8.58 -5.76 -4.43
CA MET A 155 -7.14 -6.00 -4.38
C MET A 155 -6.84 -7.46 -4.04
N VAL A 156 -5.71 -7.96 -4.56
CA VAL A 156 -5.21 -9.29 -4.21
C VAL A 156 -3.82 -9.20 -3.61
N VAL A 157 -3.61 -9.91 -2.51
CA VAL A 157 -2.29 -10.20 -1.95
C VAL A 157 -1.90 -11.60 -2.38
N LEU A 158 -0.76 -11.73 -3.07
CA LEU A 158 -0.25 -12.98 -3.60
C LEU A 158 0.94 -13.45 -2.76
N ALA A 159 0.79 -14.59 -2.07
CA ALA A 159 1.80 -15.18 -1.19
C ALA A 159 2.04 -16.66 -1.52
N VAL A 160 2.35 -16.92 -2.79
CA VAL A 160 2.52 -18.27 -3.37
C VAL A 160 3.97 -18.50 -3.84
N PRO A 161 4.40 -19.75 -4.08
CA PRO A 161 5.70 -20.04 -4.66
C PRO A 161 5.90 -19.40 -6.04
N ALA A 162 7.14 -19.01 -6.36
CA ALA A 162 7.50 -18.37 -7.63
C ALA A 162 7.07 -19.19 -8.87
N THR A 163 7.13 -20.54 -8.77
CA THR A 163 6.84 -21.46 -9.87
C THR A 163 5.40 -21.41 -10.39
N VAL A 164 4.47 -20.95 -9.55
CA VAL A 164 3.03 -20.89 -9.90
C VAL A 164 2.49 -19.45 -9.97
N ALA A 165 3.27 -18.49 -9.52
CA ALA A 165 2.80 -17.12 -9.31
C ALA A 165 2.26 -16.46 -10.60
N GLN A 166 2.90 -16.67 -11.75
CA GLN A 166 2.43 -16.06 -13.02
C GLN A 166 1.07 -16.61 -13.43
N TYR A 167 0.88 -17.93 -13.38
CA TYR A 167 -0.42 -18.53 -13.73
C TYR A 167 -1.55 -18.01 -12.83
N ILE A 168 -1.28 -17.90 -11.54
CA ILE A 168 -2.26 -17.39 -10.58
C ILE A 168 -2.58 -15.90 -10.84
N VAL A 169 -1.58 -15.10 -11.19
CA VAL A 169 -1.80 -13.69 -11.54
C VAL A 169 -2.68 -13.55 -12.78
N ASP A 170 -2.48 -14.41 -13.78
CA ASP A 170 -3.33 -14.40 -14.97
C ASP A 170 -4.79 -14.73 -14.63
N ASP A 171 -5.04 -15.70 -13.71
CA ASP A 171 -6.37 -16.03 -13.19
C ASP A 171 -6.97 -14.86 -12.38
N VAL A 172 -6.17 -14.23 -11.54
CA VAL A 172 -6.56 -13.05 -10.73
C VAL A 172 -7.00 -11.89 -11.64
N ILE A 173 -6.26 -11.65 -12.72
CA ILE A 173 -6.58 -10.61 -13.72
C ILE A 173 -7.88 -10.96 -14.46
N ARG A 174 -8.08 -12.24 -14.86
CA ARG A 174 -9.35 -12.71 -15.45
C ARG A 174 -10.52 -12.56 -14.47
N GLY A 175 -10.26 -12.66 -13.17
CA GLY A 175 -11.22 -12.34 -12.10
C GLY A 175 -11.60 -10.86 -12.01
N GLY A 176 -10.97 -9.98 -12.81
CA GLY A 176 -11.27 -8.54 -12.87
C GLY A 176 -10.41 -7.67 -11.95
N ILE A 177 -9.39 -8.23 -11.32
CA ILE A 177 -8.54 -7.50 -10.35
C ILE A 177 -7.55 -6.59 -11.09
N LYS A 178 -7.41 -5.37 -10.59
CA LYS A 178 -6.49 -4.35 -11.11
C LYS A 178 -5.39 -3.94 -10.13
N ALA A 179 -5.38 -4.44 -8.91
CA ALA A 179 -4.39 -4.09 -7.89
C ALA A 179 -3.87 -5.35 -7.20
N ILE A 180 -2.56 -5.59 -7.30
CA ILE A 180 -1.91 -6.81 -6.81
C ILE A 180 -0.68 -6.45 -5.98
N LEU A 181 -0.61 -6.97 -4.75
CA LEU A 181 0.58 -6.96 -3.91
C LEU A 181 1.21 -8.35 -3.94
N ASN A 182 2.39 -8.47 -4.55
CA ASN A 182 3.08 -9.73 -4.77
C ASN A 182 4.20 -9.95 -3.76
N PHE A 183 4.14 -11.04 -3.02
CA PHE A 183 5.22 -11.54 -2.14
C PHE A 183 5.99 -12.73 -2.75
N ALA A 184 5.59 -13.25 -3.91
CA ALA A 184 6.36 -14.27 -4.60
C ALA A 184 7.69 -13.67 -5.12
N PRO A 185 8.83 -14.34 -4.93
CA PRO A 185 10.14 -13.78 -5.31
C PRO A 185 10.40 -13.91 -6.82
N ILE A 186 9.53 -13.32 -7.61
CA ILE A 186 9.59 -13.31 -9.08
C ILE A 186 8.99 -12.01 -9.63
N ASN A 187 9.53 -11.52 -10.75
CA ASN A 187 8.92 -10.45 -11.51
C ASN A 187 7.76 -10.98 -12.35
N LEU A 188 6.56 -10.53 -12.04
CA LEU A 188 5.35 -10.91 -12.74
C LEU A 188 5.09 -9.95 -13.92
N ARG A 189 4.51 -10.51 -14.99
CA ARG A 189 4.06 -9.74 -16.15
C ARG A 189 2.56 -9.47 -15.99
N VAL A 190 2.18 -8.19 -16.10
CA VAL A 190 0.79 -7.75 -16.00
C VAL A 190 0.50 -6.72 -17.10
N PRO A 191 -0.76 -6.58 -17.56
CA PRO A 191 -1.18 -5.51 -18.45
C PRO A 191 -0.92 -4.11 -17.86
N GLU A 192 -0.81 -3.09 -18.71
CA GLU A 192 -0.53 -1.70 -18.29
C GLU A 192 -1.59 -1.09 -17.36
N ASP A 193 -2.81 -1.61 -17.39
CA ASP A 193 -3.93 -1.16 -16.57
C ASP A 193 -4.03 -1.90 -15.23
N VAL A 194 -3.05 -2.76 -14.90
CA VAL A 194 -2.94 -3.49 -13.62
C VAL A 194 -1.80 -2.92 -12.79
N TYR A 195 -2.10 -2.51 -11.58
CA TYR A 195 -1.14 -2.01 -10.61
C TYR A 195 -0.52 -3.18 -9.85
N LEU A 196 0.75 -3.44 -10.10
CA LEU A 196 1.53 -4.48 -9.42
C LEU A 196 2.58 -3.85 -8.50
N ARG A 197 2.63 -4.32 -7.25
CA ARG A 197 3.72 -4.03 -6.31
C ARG A 197 4.37 -5.33 -5.89
N ASN A 198 5.69 -5.39 -5.97
CA ASN A 198 6.48 -6.53 -5.52
C ASN A 198 7.14 -6.21 -4.18
N GLU A 199 6.97 -7.10 -3.22
CA GLU A 199 7.60 -7.04 -1.90
C GLU A 199 8.60 -8.20 -1.78
N ASN A 200 9.88 -7.88 -1.71
CA ASN A 200 10.95 -8.87 -1.57
C ASN A 200 11.82 -8.54 -0.36
N MET A 201 11.52 -9.19 0.75
CA MET A 201 12.28 -8.99 2.00
C MET A 201 13.74 -9.40 1.91
N SER A 202 14.11 -10.29 0.96
CA SER A 202 15.51 -10.66 0.75
C SER A 202 16.33 -9.49 0.24
N MET A 203 15.75 -8.63 -0.62
CA MET A 203 16.44 -7.45 -1.13
C MET A 203 16.78 -6.44 -0.03
N GLU A 204 15.93 -6.34 1.00
CA GLU A 204 16.21 -5.48 2.16
C GLU A 204 17.39 -6.03 2.99
N LEU A 205 17.49 -7.36 3.14
CA LEU A 205 18.64 -8.00 3.79
C LEU A 205 19.92 -7.89 2.96
N GLU A 206 19.81 -8.01 1.64
CA GLU A 206 20.92 -7.80 0.71
C GLU A 206 21.46 -6.37 0.81
N PHE A 207 20.57 -5.36 0.89
CA PHE A 207 20.97 -3.98 1.13
C PHE A 207 21.73 -3.80 2.44
N LEU A 208 21.24 -4.41 3.53
CA LEU A 208 21.92 -4.37 4.82
C LEU A 208 23.28 -5.08 4.77
N SER A 209 23.35 -6.23 4.11
CA SER A 209 24.62 -6.96 3.89
C SER A 209 25.63 -6.11 3.14
N PHE A 210 25.20 -5.47 2.04
CA PHE A 210 26.05 -4.54 1.30
C PHE A 210 26.57 -3.40 2.19
N ALA A 211 25.69 -2.80 2.98
CA ALA A 211 26.07 -1.70 3.87
C ALA A 211 27.12 -2.12 4.91
N LEU A 212 26.99 -3.33 5.47
CA LEU A 212 27.94 -3.89 6.43
C LEU A 212 29.30 -4.20 5.81
N VAL A 213 29.31 -4.86 4.65
CA VAL A 213 30.55 -5.24 3.95
C VAL A 213 31.34 -4.02 3.48
N ASN A 214 30.64 -2.98 3.02
CA ASN A 214 31.26 -1.80 2.44
C ASN A 214 31.46 -0.66 3.45
N ASN A 215 31.24 -0.86 4.73
CA ASN A 215 31.31 0.18 5.77
C ASN A 215 30.57 1.48 5.36
N HIS A 216 29.45 1.34 4.70
CA HIS A 216 28.67 2.48 4.22
C HIS A 216 27.93 3.08 5.43
N PRO A 217 28.45 4.17 6.05
CA PRO A 217 27.71 4.81 7.13
C PRO A 217 26.40 5.33 6.52
N GLN A 218 25.27 4.90 7.06
CA GLN A 218 24.02 5.62 6.80
C GLN A 218 24.31 7.10 7.06
N LYS A 219 24.11 7.97 6.06
CA LYS A 219 24.25 9.41 6.26
C LYS A 219 23.37 9.78 7.45
N ARG A 220 24.00 9.92 8.62
CA ARG A 220 23.37 10.55 9.77
C ARG A 220 23.12 11.99 9.34
N THR A 221 21.92 12.28 8.88
CA THR A 221 21.46 13.66 8.68
C THR A 221 21.50 14.34 10.05
N LYS A 222 22.51 15.21 10.23
CA LYS A 222 22.59 16.13 11.37
C LYS A 222 21.42 17.09 11.36
#